data_69d997024746a83a9f4f1dd5b354cc4b
#
_entry.id   69d997024746a83a9f4f1dd5b354cc4b
#
_cell.length_a   1.000
_cell.length_b   1.000
_cell.length_c   1.000
_cell.angle_alpha   90.00
_cell.angle_beta   90.00
_cell.angle_gamma   90.00
#
_symmetry.space_group_name_H-M   'P 1'
#
loop_
_entity.id
_entity.type
_entity.pdbx_description
1 polymer ?
#
loop_
_entity_poly.entity_id
_entity_poly.type
_entity_poly.pdbx_seq_one_letter_code
_entity_poly.pdbx_strand_id
1 'polypeptide(L)'
;MAQLHKQFTADQVKVLLTSYKQGHLSREEIEQTLGIGKTRFFALLKQLRDHPDTFSIDYHRQSRPRLGPEAEGKIQAELLRDKELVDNKDLPISGYNYAALTDRLKKTGIRVSTTTVIQRAKELGCYQAKKKKKDQHDRAVVTSATGDLIQHDASLHLWSPYANEKWILITSLDDYSRMVLYADLVESETSWAHIQAAQYVMQNFGIPHQYYVDNLRVFRFIQNRDSVWRNHVLGTDDVNTQWRQVLALMHTDVIYALSPQAKGKIERPYRWMQDRIVRSCALEHISSLQEVRSVLREEIHRYNYLQVHSTTQEIPAIRFEKAKQENKSVFRPFTLPQGFESSKDIFCIRHSRVADGYRKISIAGQAFQISGIEPREAVELHLIPDEAMNLVEIRVWAHKKMVHRFNLPITEIDKVVHF
;
A
#
# COMPACT_ATOMS: atom_id res chain seq x y z
N MET A 1 19.60 -6.16 -25.65
CA MET A 1 18.80 -7.24 -25.00
C MET A 1 18.98 -7.13 -23.49
N ALA A 2 17.89 -7.19 -22.74
CA ALA A 2 18.00 -7.24 -21.29
C ALA A 2 18.81 -8.47 -20.86
N GLN A 3 19.77 -8.29 -19.96
CA GLN A 3 20.58 -9.39 -19.41
C GLN A 3 19.77 -10.05 -18.29
N LEU A 4 18.79 -10.88 -18.67
CA LEU A 4 17.86 -11.54 -17.74
C LEU A 4 18.59 -12.22 -16.58
N HIS A 5 19.66 -12.96 -16.85
CA HIS A 5 20.45 -13.67 -15.85
C HIS A 5 21.09 -12.78 -14.78
N LYS A 6 21.14 -11.46 -14.99
CA LYS A 6 21.64 -10.48 -14.00
C LYS A 6 20.52 -9.87 -13.15
N GLN A 7 19.28 -10.03 -13.56
CA GLN A 7 18.12 -9.41 -12.92
C GLN A 7 17.16 -10.45 -12.35
N PHE A 8 17.16 -11.65 -12.94
CA PHE A 8 16.23 -12.72 -12.60
C PHE A 8 16.96 -14.06 -12.53
N THR A 9 16.48 -14.95 -11.69
CA THR A 9 16.84 -16.37 -11.69
C THR A 9 16.02 -17.12 -12.74
N ALA A 10 16.48 -18.30 -13.15
CA ALA A 10 15.72 -19.16 -14.08
C ALA A 10 14.34 -19.51 -13.50
N ASP A 11 14.25 -19.76 -12.17
CA ASP A 11 13.00 -20.08 -11.49
C ASP A 11 12.01 -18.91 -11.50
N GLN A 12 12.47 -17.67 -11.31
CA GLN A 12 11.64 -16.48 -11.40
C GLN A 12 11.01 -16.31 -12.78
N VAL A 13 11.82 -16.50 -13.83
CA VAL A 13 11.33 -16.45 -15.21
C VAL A 13 10.36 -17.61 -15.50
N LYS A 14 10.65 -18.81 -14.97
CA LYS A 14 9.77 -19.97 -15.09
C LYS A 14 8.40 -19.72 -14.46
N VAL A 15 8.34 -19.10 -13.26
CA VAL A 15 7.09 -18.73 -12.59
C VAL A 15 6.29 -17.73 -13.43
N LEU A 16 6.92 -16.67 -13.94
CA LEU A 16 6.24 -15.68 -14.80
C LEU A 16 5.63 -16.30 -16.05
N LEU A 17 6.40 -17.15 -16.75
CA LEU A 17 5.92 -17.83 -17.95
C LEU A 17 4.80 -18.85 -17.64
N THR A 18 4.84 -19.47 -16.46
CA THR A 18 3.78 -20.36 -15.99
C THR A 18 2.50 -19.58 -15.66
N SER A 19 2.63 -18.42 -15.00
CA SER A 19 1.50 -17.52 -14.72
C SER A 19 0.82 -17.01 -16.00
N TYR A 20 1.59 -16.76 -17.05
CA TYR A 20 1.03 -16.47 -18.37
C TYR A 20 0.21 -17.64 -18.92
N LYS A 21 0.74 -18.87 -18.86
CA LYS A 21 0.01 -20.08 -19.32
C LYS A 21 -1.30 -20.30 -18.55
N GLN A 22 -1.35 -19.87 -17.31
CA GLN A 22 -2.54 -19.97 -16.43
C GLN A 22 -3.50 -18.78 -16.61
N GLY A 23 -3.17 -17.79 -17.43
CA GLY A 23 -4.00 -16.61 -17.67
C GLY A 23 -3.98 -15.57 -16.54
N HIS A 24 -3.07 -15.69 -15.58
CA HIS A 24 -2.95 -14.75 -14.45
C HIS A 24 -2.19 -13.47 -14.80
N LEU A 25 -1.31 -13.51 -15.80
CA LEU A 25 -0.56 -12.36 -16.31
C LEU A 25 -0.70 -12.30 -17.82
N SER A 26 -0.77 -11.08 -18.35
CA SER A 26 -0.73 -10.85 -19.79
C SER A 26 0.70 -10.95 -20.33
N ARG A 27 0.83 -11.13 -21.65
CA ARG A 27 2.14 -11.12 -22.29
C ARG A 27 2.85 -9.77 -22.09
N GLU A 28 2.12 -8.69 -22.23
CA GLU A 28 2.61 -7.31 -22.13
C GLU A 28 3.24 -7.04 -20.75
N GLU A 29 2.58 -7.49 -19.68
CA GLU A 29 3.09 -7.35 -18.31
C GLU A 29 4.41 -8.12 -18.12
N ILE A 30 4.51 -9.34 -18.66
CA ILE A 30 5.75 -10.13 -18.57
C ILE A 30 6.87 -9.53 -19.44
N GLU A 31 6.56 -9.09 -20.65
CA GLU A 31 7.53 -8.41 -21.53
C GLU A 31 8.06 -7.15 -20.82
N GLN A 32 7.19 -6.39 -20.17
CA GLN A 32 7.56 -5.20 -19.40
C GLN A 32 8.41 -5.56 -18.18
N THR A 33 7.97 -6.56 -17.41
CA THR A 33 8.67 -7.02 -16.20
C THR A 33 10.08 -7.50 -16.52
N LEU A 34 10.21 -8.38 -17.50
CA LEU A 34 11.51 -8.95 -17.90
C LEU A 34 12.36 -7.99 -18.75
N GLY A 35 11.79 -6.89 -19.25
CA GLY A 35 12.45 -5.97 -20.17
C GLY A 35 12.83 -6.64 -21.50
N ILE A 36 11.99 -7.57 -22.00
CA ILE A 36 12.20 -8.33 -23.23
C ILE A 36 11.14 -7.96 -24.27
N GLY A 37 11.41 -8.24 -25.53
CA GLY A 37 10.41 -8.12 -26.59
C GLY A 37 9.74 -9.45 -26.91
N LYS A 38 8.66 -9.37 -27.72
CA LYS A 38 7.81 -10.48 -28.16
C LYS A 38 8.59 -11.71 -28.61
N THR A 39 9.59 -11.54 -29.45
CA THR A 39 10.41 -12.65 -29.97
C THR A 39 11.11 -13.42 -28.86
N ARG A 40 11.70 -12.71 -27.88
CA ARG A 40 12.41 -13.34 -26.76
C ARG A 40 11.43 -14.00 -25.80
N PHE A 41 10.27 -13.39 -25.57
CA PHE A 41 9.21 -13.95 -24.76
C PHE A 41 8.79 -15.34 -25.30
N PHE A 42 8.45 -15.42 -26.59
CA PHE A 42 8.06 -16.70 -27.19
C PHE A 42 9.21 -17.71 -27.26
N ALA A 43 10.45 -17.25 -27.43
CA ALA A 43 11.62 -18.13 -27.38
C ALA A 43 11.78 -18.76 -25.98
N LEU A 44 11.63 -17.98 -24.90
CA LEU A 44 11.68 -18.49 -23.53
C LEU A 44 10.48 -19.42 -23.23
N LEU A 45 9.28 -19.06 -23.71
CA LEU A 45 8.10 -19.88 -23.55
C LEU A 45 8.24 -21.24 -24.27
N LYS A 46 8.80 -21.24 -25.48
CA LYS A 46 9.15 -22.43 -26.23
C LYS A 46 10.18 -23.29 -25.48
N GLN A 47 11.26 -22.67 -25.02
CA GLN A 47 12.32 -23.34 -24.26
C GLN A 47 11.76 -23.98 -22.97
N LEU A 48 10.89 -23.28 -22.23
CA LEU A 48 10.25 -23.82 -21.04
C LEU A 48 9.31 -25.00 -21.37
N ARG A 49 8.64 -24.96 -22.52
CA ARG A 49 7.77 -26.06 -22.95
C ARG A 49 8.56 -27.29 -23.37
N ASP A 50 9.63 -27.07 -24.15
CA ASP A 50 10.40 -28.13 -24.77
C ASP A 50 11.40 -28.78 -23.79
N HIS A 51 11.89 -27.99 -22.80
CA HIS A 51 12.89 -28.43 -21.82
C HIS A 51 12.59 -27.88 -20.42
N PRO A 52 11.53 -28.34 -19.73
CA PRO A 52 11.11 -27.78 -18.45
C PRO A 52 12.12 -27.99 -17.31
N ASP A 53 12.85 -29.11 -17.31
CA ASP A 53 13.78 -29.47 -16.23
C ASP A 53 15.15 -28.83 -16.42
N THR A 54 15.56 -28.52 -17.65
CA THR A 54 16.84 -27.89 -17.96
C THR A 54 16.71 -26.44 -18.43
N PHE A 55 15.57 -25.80 -18.09
CA PHE A 55 15.33 -24.41 -18.45
C PHE A 55 16.39 -23.49 -17.83
N SER A 56 17.10 -22.76 -18.66
CA SER A 56 18.12 -21.78 -18.24
C SER A 56 17.95 -20.47 -19.00
N ILE A 57 18.32 -19.37 -18.34
CA ILE A 57 18.35 -18.02 -18.93
C ILE A 57 19.78 -17.52 -19.11
N ASP A 58 20.78 -18.40 -19.05
CA ASP A 58 22.18 -18.04 -19.22
C ASP A 58 22.42 -17.33 -20.55
N TYR A 59 23.18 -16.29 -20.48
CA TYR A 59 23.48 -15.42 -21.62
C TYR A 59 24.96 -15.38 -21.92
N HIS A 60 25.34 -15.92 -23.07
CA HIS A 60 26.68 -15.76 -23.63
C HIS A 60 26.71 -14.56 -24.59
N ARG A 61 27.43 -13.51 -24.18
CA ARG A 61 27.50 -12.26 -24.92
C ARG A 61 28.24 -12.44 -26.25
N GLN A 62 27.54 -12.20 -27.36
CA GLN A 62 28.15 -12.27 -28.69
C GLN A 62 28.63 -10.89 -29.20
N SER A 63 28.07 -9.75 -28.77
CA SER A 63 28.52 -8.41 -29.15
C SER A 63 28.02 -7.34 -28.16
N ARG A 64 28.67 -6.16 -28.15
CA ARG A 64 28.15 -4.97 -27.45
C ARG A 64 27.20 -4.22 -28.40
N PRO A 65 25.88 -4.14 -28.17
CA PRO A 65 25.03 -3.25 -28.92
C PRO A 65 25.47 -1.81 -28.63
N ARG A 66 25.80 -1.02 -29.70
CA ARG A 66 25.97 0.42 -29.57
C ARG A 66 24.59 1.06 -29.53
N LEU A 67 24.39 2.00 -28.59
CA LEU A 67 23.20 2.84 -28.59
C LEU A 67 23.24 3.75 -29.82
N GLY A 68 22.09 3.89 -30.51
CA GLY A 68 21.96 4.83 -31.60
C GLY A 68 21.97 6.29 -31.11
N PRO A 69 22.26 7.27 -32.00
CA PRO A 69 22.30 8.69 -31.64
C PRO A 69 21.00 9.19 -30.98
N GLU A 70 19.86 8.71 -31.44
CA GLU A 70 18.54 9.05 -30.83
C GLU A 70 18.44 8.62 -29.38
N ALA A 71 18.86 7.38 -29.07
CA ALA A 71 18.79 6.87 -27.68
C ALA A 71 19.79 7.62 -26.78
N GLU A 72 20.98 7.96 -27.26
CA GLU A 72 21.94 8.78 -26.52
C GLU A 72 21.40 10.19 -26.26
N GLY A 73 20.76 10.83 -27.26
CA GLY A 73 20.14 12.15 -27.10
C GLY A 73 19.01 12.14 -26.04
N LYS A 74 18.16 11.11 -26.05
CA LYS A 74 17.09 10.96 -25.03
C LYS A 74 17.64 10.70 -23.63
N ILE A 75 18.70 9.91 -23.49
CA ILE A 75 19.37 9.70 -22.19
C ILE A 75 19.94 11.03 -21.66
N GLN A 76 20.59 11.80 -22.53
CA GLN A 76 21.14 13.10 -22.17
C GLN A 76 20.04 14.08 -21.74
N ALA A 77 18.95 14.18 -22.51
CA ALA A 77 17.83 15.05 -22.19
C ALA A 77 17.20 14.70 -20.81
N GLU A 78 17.00 13.43 -20.53
CA GLU A 78 16.45 12.99 -19.24
C GLU A 78 17.42 13.23 -18.07
N LEU A 79 18.73 13.10 -18.28
CA LEU A 79 19.75 13.44 -17.27
C LEU A 79 19.78 14.94 -16.95
N LEU A 80 19.67 15.79 -17.97
CA LEU A 80 19.61 17.25 -17.78
C LEU A 80 18.32 17.66 -17.05
N ARG A 81 17.19 17.05 -17.39
CA ARG A 81 15.92 17.25 -16.70
C ARG A 81 15.98 16.86 -15.22
N ASP A 82 16.61 15.71 -14.91
CA ASP A 82 16.84 15.28 -13.52
C ASP A 82 17.81 16.25 -12.79
N LYS A 83 18.77 16.83 -13.51
CA LYS A 83 19.70 17.83 -12.97
C LYS A 83 18.94 19.10 -12.54
N GLU A 84 18.05 19.61 -13.37
CA GLU A 84 17.21 20.77 -13.05
C GLU A 84 16.41 20.53 -11.77
N LEU A 85 15.83 19.33 -11.58
CA LEU A 85 15.13 18.99 -10.36
C LEU A 85 16.04 18.96 -9.12
N VAL A 86 17.26 18.43 -9.26
CA VAL A 86 18.22 18.32 -8.14
C VAL A 86 18.84 19.66 -7.79
N ASP A 87 19.06 20.54 -8.77
CA ASP A 87 19.64 21.85 -8.59
C ASP A 87 18.62 22.88 -8.05
N ASN A 88 17.31 22.61 -8.21
CA ASN A 88 16.25 23.46 -7.70
C ASN A 88 16.09 23.26 -6.17
N LYS A 89 16.44 24.27 -5.39
CA LYS A 89 16.39 24.25 -3.93
C LYS A 89 14.97 24.29 -3.35
N ASP A 90 13.99 24.71 -4.14
CA ASP A 90 12.59 24.76 -3.73
C ASP A 90 11.92 23.36 -3.78
N LEU A 91 12.58 22.41 -4.45
CA LEU A 91 12.08 21.04 -4.53
C LEU A 91 12.73 20.14 -3.45
N PRO A 92 11.98 19.25 -2.80
CA PRO A 92 12.51 18.32 -1.80
C PRO A 92 13.28 17.14 -2.44
N ILE A 93 14.04 17.40 -3.51
CA ILE A 93 14.77 16.41 -4.30
C ILE A 93 16.27 16.69 -4.17
N SER A 94 16.96 15.95 -3.32
CA SER A 94 18.36 16.22 -2.99
C SER A 94 19.39 15.36 -3.74
N GLY A 95 18.98 14.50 -4.65
CA GLY A 95 19.89 13.60 -5.36
C GLY A 95 19.28 12.89 -6.55
N TYR A 96 20.15 12.27 -7.38
CA TYR A 96 19.72 11.56 -8.58
C TYR A 96 19.16 10.17 -8.27
N ASN A 97 18.09 9.77 -8.99
CA ASN A 97 17.57 8.41 -8.99
C ASN A 97 17.67 7.78 -10.40
N TYR A 98 18.85 7.21 -10.71
CA TYR A 98 19.11 6.63 -12.03
C TYR A 98 18.20 5.44 -12.36
N ALA A 99 17.66 4.74 -11.35
CA ALA A 99 16.68 3.68 -11.58
C ALA A 99 15.34 4.26 -12.05
N ALA A 100 14.85 5.33 -11.41
CA ALA A 100 13.65 6.03 -11.85
C ALA A 100 13.82 6.60 -13.26
N LEU A 101 14.96 7.21 -13.55
CA LEU A 101 15.30 7.71 -14.89
C LEU A 101 15.32 6.58 -15.92
N THR A 102 15.94 5.44 -15.61
CA THR A 102 15.94 4.26 -16.49
C THR A 102 14.52 3.77 -16.78
N ASP A 103 13.63 3.81 -15.79
CA ASP A 103 12.24 3.40 -15.96
C ASP A 103 11.45 4.38 -16.84
N ARG A 104 11.71 5.70 -16.74
CA ARG A 104 11.15 6.70 -17.67
C ARG A 104 11.61 6.47 -19.11
N LEU A 105 12.91 6.22 -19.30
CA LEU A 105 13.45 5.88 -20.64
C LEU A 105 12.79 4.63 -21.22
N LYS A 106 12.51 3.61 -20.40
CA LYS A 106 11.76 2.43 -20.84
C LYS A 106 10.33 2.76 -21.29
N LYS A 107 9.62 3.66 -20.59
CA LYS A 107 8.28 4.14 -21.00
C LYS A 107 8.31 4.81 -22.38
N THR A 108 9.42 5.48 -22.75
CA THR A 108 9.61 6.10 -24.08
C THR A 108 10.19 5.14 -25.13
N GLY A 109 10.25 3.84 -24.84
CA GLY A 109 10.73 2.79 -25.76
C GLY A 109 12.25 2.59 -25.73
N ILE A 110 13.02 3.32 -24.92
CA ILE A 110 14.49 3.19 -24.83
C ILE A 110 14.86 2.15 -23.78
N ARG A 111 15.43 1.03 -24.23
CA ARG A 111 15.88 -0.07 -23.38
C ARG A 111 17.36 0.03 -23.07
N VAL A 112 17.67 0.61 -21.93
CA VAL A 112 19.05 0.73 -21.42
C VAL A 112 19.16 0.17 -20.01
N SER A 113 20.39 -0.20 -19.61
CA SER A 113 20.65 -0.59 -18.23
C SER A 113 20.87 0.65 -17.36
N THR A 114 20.52 0.56 -16.06
CA THR A 114 20.85 1.61 -15.10
C THR A 114 22.35 1.89 -15.04
N THR A 115 23.19 0.88 -15.24
CA THR A 115 24.64 1.04 -15.30
C THR A 115 25.08 1.93 -16.49
N THR A 116 24.44 1.79 -17.66
CA THR A 116 24.68 2.65 -18.82
C THR A 116 24.29 4.10 -18.52
N VAL A 117 23.11 4.29 -17.90
CA VAL A 117 22.66 5.62 -17.49
C VAL A 117 23.63 6.27 -16.51
N ILE A 118 24.11 5.53 -15.48
CA ILE A 118 25.11 6.02 -14.53
C ILE A 118 26.42 6.39 -15.23
N GLN A 119 26.85 5.62 -16.23
CA GLN A 119 28.02 5.94 -16.99
C GLN A 119 27.87 7.28 -17.73
N ARG A 120 26.74 7.50 -18.42
CA ARG A 120 26.44 8.78 -19.09
C ARG A 120 26.30 9.94 -18.09
N ALA A 121 25.70 9.68 -16.92
CA ALA A 121 25.64 10.68 -15.86
C ALA A 121 27.04 11.13 -15.38
N LYS A 122 28.00 10.22 -15.29
CA LYS A 122 29.39 10.57 -14.96
C LYS A 122 30.05 11.42 -16.05
N GLU A 123 29.84 11.07 -17.31
CA GLU A 123 30.36 11.81 -18.48
C GLU A 123 29.79 13.24 -18.55
N LEU A 124 28.53 13.44 -18.14
CA LEU A 124 27.83 14.73 -18.14
C LEU A 124 27.94 15.52 -16.82
N GLY A 125 28.70 15.04 -15.85
CA GLY A 125 28.79 15.71 -14.53
C GLY A 125 27.52 15.66 -13.68
N CYS A 126 26.57 14.78 -14.02
CA CYS A 126 25.31 14.57 -13.31
C CYS A 126 25.39 13.38 -12.33
N TYR A 127 26.56 13.11 -11.76
CA TYR A 127 26.79 11.96 -10.90
C TYR A 127 27.05 12.35 -9.46
N GLN A 128 26.29 11.76 -8.53
CA GLN A 128 26.53 11.83 -7.09
C GLN A 128 26.77 10.43 -6.55
N ALA A 129 27.92 10.22 -5.91
CA ALA A 129 28.22 8.97 -5.22
C ALA A 129 27.34 8.81 -3.98
N LYS A 130 26.65 7.68 -3.84
CA LYS A 130 25.94 7.36 -2.61
C LYS A 130 26.94 7.04 -1.49
N LYS A 131 26.82 7.73 -0.35
CA LYS A 131 27.60 7.38 0.86
C LYS A 131 27.22 5.96 1.28
N LYS A 132 28.19 5.08 1.46
CA LYS A 132 27.96 3.75 2.06
C LYS A 132 27.46 3.95 3.49
N LYS A 133 26.25 3.48 3.79
CA LYS A 133 25.76 3.37 5.17
C LYS A 133 26.40 2.12 5.79
N LYS A 134 26.83 2.21 7.06
CA LYS A 134 27.20 1.03 7.83
C LYS A 134 25.96 0.14 7.96
N ASP A 135 26.11 -1.17 7.72
CA ASP A 135 25.05 -2.14 7.98
C ASP A 135 24.75 -2.16 9.48
N GLN A 136 23.56 -1.74 9.85
CA GLN A 136 23.03 -1.96 11.18
C GLN A 136 22.24 -3.27 11.13
N HIS A 137 22.67 -4.24 11.92
CA HIS A 137 21.96 -5.51 12.10
C HIS A 137 20.78 -5.28 13.05
N ASP A 138 19.61 -4.97 12.52
CA ASP A 138 18.39 -4.94 13.30
C ASP A 138 17.82 -6.37 13.45
N ARG A 139 17.25 -6.66 14.61
CA ARG A 139 16.49 -7.90 14.83
C ARG A 139 15.28 -7.90 13.90
N ALA A 140 15.36 -8.69 12.84
CA ALA A 140 14.27 -8.81 11.90
C ALA A 140 13.24 -9.82 12.41
N VAL A 141 11.98 -9.41 12.52
CA VAL A 141 10.87 -10.36 12.60
C VAL A 141 10.87 -11.16 11.29
N VAL A 142 10.97 -12.47 11.36
CA VAL A 142 10.99 -13.36 10.18
C VAL A 142 9.65 -14.08 10.13
N THR A 143 8.89 -13.84 9.06
CA THR A 143 7.65 -14.55 8.78
C THR A 143 7.91 -15.65 7.75
N SER A 144 7.22 -16.78 7.88
CA SER A 144 7.39 -17.96 7.04
C SER A 144 6.30 -18.14 5.99
N ALA A 145 5.20 -17.40 6.11
CA ALA A 145 4.02 -17.53 5.28
C ALA A 145 3.39 -16.15 4.95
N THR A 146 2.75 -16.04 3.81
CA THR A 146 1.96 -14.86 3.46
C THR A 146 0.68 -14.81 4.31
N GLY A 147 0.29 -13.61 4.75
CA GLY A 147 -0.85 -13.41 5.65
C GLY A 147 -0.53 -13.66 7.14
N ASP A 148 0.68 -14.10 7.47
CA ASP A 148 1.09 -14.29 8.87
C ASP A 148 1.22 -12.94 9.60
N LEU A 149 1.86 -11.96 8.96
CA LEU A 149 2.05 -10.63 9.52
C LEU A 149 1.82 -9.56 8.45
N ILE A 150 0.88 -8.67 8.69
CA ILE A 150 0.69 -7.46 7.87
C ILE A 150 1.30 -6.28 8.59
N GLN A 151 2.33 -5.68 8.01
CA GLN A 151 2.84 -4.40 8.48
C GLN A 151 1.93 -3.28 8.00
N HIS A 152 1.35 -2.56 8.95
CA HIS A 152 0.40 -1.48 8.67
C HIS A 152 0.92 -0.18 9.28
N ASP A 153 0.92 0.88 8.48
CA ASP A 153 1.54 2.14 8.86
C ASP A 153 0.95 3.32 8.08
N ALA A 154 1.16 4.51 8.62
CA ALA A 154 0.81 5.78 8.00
C ALA A 154 2.05 6.69 7.89
N SER A 155 2.16 7.46 6.82
CA SER A 155 3.28 8.37 6.58
C SER A 155 2.81 9.73 6.10
N LEU A 156 2.91 10.74 6.95
CA LEU A 156 2.67 12.14 6.59
C LEU A 156 3.87 12.69 5.81
N HIS A 157 3.62 13.16 4.59
CA HIS A 157 4.66 13.75 3.75
C HIS A 157 4.10 14.76 2.77
N LEU A 158 4.95 15.67 2.25
CA LEU A 158 4.63 16.49 1.10
C LEU A 158 4.83 15.65 -0.18
N TRP A 159 3.78 14.94 -0.59
CA TRP A 159 3.82 13.97 -1.69
C TRP A 159 3.91 14.62 -3.07
N SER A 160 3.53 15.90 -3.17
CA SER A 160 3.85 16.73 -4.32
C SER A 160 4.49 18.05 -3.87
N PRO A 161 5.58 18.50 -4.52
CA PRO A 161 6.19 19.80 -4.20
C PRO A 161 5.29 20.98 -4.57
N TYR A 162 4.26 20.77 -5.39
CA TYR A 162 3.30 21.78 -5.82
C TYR A 162 1.99 21.77 -5.03
N ALA A 163 1.84 20.83 -4.10
CA ALA A 163 0.72 20.82 -3.17
C ALA A 163 0.93 21.85 -2.04
N ASN A 164 -0.16 22.51 -1.62
CA ASN A 164 -0.13 23.45 -0.50
C ASN A 164 -0.14 22.75 0.86
N GLU A 165 -0.38 21.46 0.91
CA GLU A 165 -0.56 20.67 2.12
C GLU A 165 0.13 19.31 2.04
N LYS A 166 0.33 18.70 3.20
CA LYS A 166 0.85 17.34 3.33
C LYS A 166 -0.31 16.37 3.40
N TRP A 167 -0.17 15.23 2.75
CA TRP A 167 -1.13 14.13 2.84
C TRP A 167 -0.51 12.91 3.52
N ILE A 168 -1.37 12.03 3.96
CA ILE A 168 -0.98 10.84 4.70
C ILE A 168 -1.15 9.63 3.78
N LEU A 169 -0.06 8.90 3.58
CA LEU A 169 -0.08 7.61 2.88
C LEU A 169 -0.31 6.50 3.90
N ILE A 170 -1.43 5.81 3.77
CA ILE A 170 -1.74 4.61 4.56
C ILE A 170 -1.38 3.38 3.73
N THR A 171 -0.61 2.45 4.31
CA THR A 171 -0.22 1.22 3.61
C THR A 171 -0.40 -0.01 4.49
N SER A 172 -0.72 -1.14 3.83
CA SER A 172 -0.65 -2.48 4.41
C SER A 172 0.26 -3.34 3.54
N LEU A 173 1.32 -3.88 4.13
CA LEU A 173 2.36 -4.66 3.45
C LEU A 173 2.43 -6.06 4.05
N ASP A 174 2.34 -7.08 3.22
CA ASP A 174 2.60 -8.45 3.66
C ASP A 174 4.07 -8.65 3.99
N ASP A 175 4.38 -9.03 5.23
CA ASP A 175 5.76 -9.12 5.71
C ASP A 175 6.57 -10.21 5.02
N TYR A 176 5.93 -11.31 4.62
CA TYR A 176 6.62 -12.41 3.95
C TYR A 176 6.99 -12.06 2.51
N SER A 177 6.02 -11.68 1.71
CA SER A 177 6.22 -11.43 0.28
C SER A 177 6.77 -10.05 -0.03
N ARG A 178 6.64 -9.09 0.87
CA ARG A 178 6.88 -7.65 0.66
C ARG A 178 5.88 -7.00 -0.29
N MET A 179 4.79 -7.68 -0.63
CA MET A 179 3.73 -7.12 -1.46
C MET A 179 2.96 -6.07 -0.70
N VAL A 180 2.78 -4.89 -1.29
CA VAL A 180 1.88 -3.86 -0.78
C VAL A 180 0.47 -4.26 -1.15
N LEU A 181 -0.33 -4.65 -0.16
CA LEU A 181 -1.70 -5.11 -0.34
C LEU A 181 -2.69 -3.96 -0.43
N TYR A 182 -2.41 -2.86 0.26
CA TYR A 182 -3.18 -1.62 0.25
C TYR A 182 -2.27 -0.41 0.31
N ALA A 183 -2.61 0.61 -0.45
CA ALA A 183 -1.98 1.92 -0.36
C ALA A 183 -2.97 2.98 -0.85
N ASP A 184 -3.22 4.00 -0.04
CA ASP A 184 -3.98 5.19 -0.45
C ASP A 184 -3.49 6.44 0.29
N LEU A 185 -3.72 7.60 -0.34
CA LEU A 185 -3.43 8.92 0.22
C LEU A 185 -4.71 9.52 0.77
N VAL A 186 -4.65 10.04 1.99
CA VAL A 186 -5.76 10.72 2.65
C VAL A 186 -5.31 12.08 3.19
N GLU A 187 -6.25 13.00 3.37
CA GLU A 187 -5.98 14.35 3.90
C GLU A 187 -5.70 14.30 5.41
N SER A 188 -6.37 13.41 6.12
CA SER A 188 -6.22 13.23 7.57
C SER A 188 -6.16 11.75 7.96
N GLU A 189 -5.38 11.45 9.02
CA GLU A 189 -5.30 10.11 9.59
C GLU A 189 -6.48 9.89 10.54
N THR A 190 -7.42 9.08 10.10
CA THR A 190 -8.63 8.77 10.88
C THR A 190 -8.76 7.28 11.14
N SER A 191 -9.52 6.90 12.16
CA SER A 191 -9.86 5.50 12.40
C SER A 191 -10.58 4.88 11.21
N TRP A 192 -11.40 5.66 10.51
CA TRP A 192 -12.12 5.22 9.33
C TRP A 192 -11.18 4.83 8.19
N ALA A 193 -10.19 5.65 7.88
CA ALA A 193 -9.20 5.36 6.83
C ALA A 193 -8.42 4.06 7.10
N HIS A 194 -8.09 3.78 8.36
CA HIS A 194 -7.46 2.51 8.75
C HIS A 194 -8.43 1.33 8.69
N ILE A 195 -9.71 1.53 9.01
CA ILE A 195 -10.76 0.51 8.86
C ILE A 195 -10.95 0.16 7.38
N GLN A 196 -11.00 1.16 6.49
CA GLN A 196 -11.07 0.94 5.04
C GLN A 196 -9.88 0.13 4.51
N ALA A 197 -8.67 0.43 4.98
CA ALA A 197 -7.48 -0.34 4.64
C ALA A 197 -7.58 -1.81 5.08
N ALA A 198 -8.04 -2.06 6.31
CA ALA A 198 -8.26 -3.42 6.81
C ALA A 198 -9.37 -4.13 6.03
N GLN A 199 -10.46 -3.45 5.72
CA GLN A 199 -11.55 -3.96 4.89
C GLN A 199 -11.06 -4.42 3.53
N TYR A 200 -10.29 -3.56 2.85
CA TYR A 200 -9.74 -3.88 1.55
C TYR A 200 -8.85 -5.13 1.58
N VAL A 201 -7.94 -5.20 2.56
CA VAL A 201 -7.04 -6.38 2.70
C VAL A 201 -7.85 -7.63 2.95
N MET A 202 -8.79 -7.61 3.90
CA MET A 202 -9.55 -8.81 4.28
C MET A 202 -10.49 -9.29 3.19
N GLN A 203 -11.09 -8.39 2.42
CA GLN A 203 -12.02 -8.75 1.35
C GLN A 203 -11.31 -9.24 0.08
N ASN A 204 -10.13 -8.71 -0.25
CA ASN A 204 -9.44 -9.03 -1.49
C ASN A 204 -8.39 -10.15 -1.35
N PHE A 205 -7.77 -10.28 -0.16
CA PHE A 205 -6.70 -11.26 0.06
C PHE A 205 -7.07 -12.32 1.11
N GLY A 206 -8.01 -12.01 1.98
CA GLY A 206 -8.43 -12.83 3.11
C GLY A 206 -8.02 -12.21 4.45
N ILE A 207 -8.48 -12.83 5.54
CA ILE A 207 -8.24 -12.38 6.91
C ILE A 207 -6.84 -12.80 7.33
N PRO A 208 -5.91 -11.87 7.63
CA PRO A 208 -4.57 -12.21 8.07
C PRO A 208 -4.57 -12.70 9.53
N HIS A 209 -3.49 -13.38 9.90
CA HIS A 209 -3.29 -13.83 11.28
C HIS A 209 -3.09 -12.64 12.22
N GLN A 210 -2.21 -11.69 11.87
CA GLN A 210 -1.92 -10.55 12.74
C GLN A 210 -1.48 -9.29 11.98
N TYR A 211 -1.68 -8.13 12.63
CA TYR A 211 -1.16 -6.84 12.20
C TYR A 211 0.01 -6.40 13.09
N TYR A 212 1.03 -5.80 12.48
CA TYR A 212 2.13 -5.13 13.14
C TYR A 212 2.03 -3.62 12.94
N VAL A 213 1.81 -2.88 14.01
CA VAL A 213 1.55 -1.43 14.01
C VAL A 213 2.44 -0.70 14.99
N ASP A 214 2.50 0.62 14.91
CA ASP A 214 3.14 1.43 15.93
C ASP A 214 2.22 1.66 17.15
N ASN A 215 2.68 2.48 18.08
CA ASN A 215 1.94 2.85 19.28
C ASN A 215 1.09 4.13 19.10
N LEU A 216 0.64 4.44 17.86
CA LEU A 216 -0.27 5.57 17.63
C LEU A 216 -1.65 5.32 18.29
N ARG A 217 -2.37 6.41 18.59
CA ARG A 217 -3.68 6.35 19.26
C ARG A 217 -4.75 5.60 18.46
N VAL A 218 -4.67 5.64 17.14
CA VAL A 218 -5.58 4.89 16.25
C VAL A 218 -5.49 3.39 16.51
N PHE A 219 -4.32 2.89 16.91
CA PHE A 219 -4.07 1.47 17.12
C PHE A 219 -4.11 1.06 18.59
N ARG A 220 -3.82 1.98 19.50
CA ARG A 220 -3.76 1.70 20.92
C ARG A 220 -4.14 2.92 21.77
N PHE A 221 -5.03 2.72 22.75
CA PHE A 221 -5.25 3.67 23.79
C PHE A 221 -4.15 3.56 24.86
N ILE A 222 -3.44 4.66 25.14
CA ILE A 222 -2.45 4.72 26.21
C ILE A 222 -2.97 5.67 27.28
N GLN A 223 -3.36 5.12 28.44
CA GLN A 223 -3.68 5.93 29.60
C GLN A 223 -2.50 6.83 29.99
N ASN A 224 -2.76 8.07 30.43
CA ASN A 224 -1.78 9.08 30.87
C ASN A 224 -1.01 9.86 29.79
N ARG A 225 -1.31 9.70 28.51
CA ARG A 225 -0.71 10.54 27.47
C ARG A 225 -1.53 11.80 27.14
N ASP A 226 -2.78 11.87 27.64
CA ASP A 226 -3.68 12.99 27.46
C ASP A 226 -3.82 13.83 28.74
N SER A 227 -3.86 15.16 28.56
CA SER A 227 -4.27 16.05 29.65
C SER A 227 -5.73 15.80 30.04
N VAL A 228 -6.05 15.97 31.31
CA VAL A 228 -7.38 15.80 31.89
C VAL A 228 -8.48 16.53 31.09
N TRP A 229 -8.13 17.61 30.38
CA TRP A 229 -9.04 18.41 29.55
C TRP A 229 -9.44 17.75 28.22
N ARG A 230 -8.65 16.83 27.67
CA ARG A 230 -8.97 16.12 26.42
C ARG A 230 -9.86 14.89 26.61
N ASN A 231 -9.93 14.35 27.82
CA ASN A 231 -10.82 13.22 28.13
C ASN A 231 -12.32 13.50 27.91
N HIS A 232 -12.71 14.79 27.90
CA HIS A 232 -14.09 15.20 27.63
C HIS A 232 -14.46 15.23 26.12
N VAL A 233 -13.49 15.23 25.23
CA VAL A 233 -13.73 15.33 23.78
C VAL A 233 -13.79 13.96 23.11
N LEU A 234 -13.13 12.95 23.69
CA LEU A 234 -13.21 11.55 23.22
C LEU A 234 -14.37 10.85 23.95
N GLY A 235 -15.57 11.08 23.49
CA GLY A 235 -16.82 10.56 24.09
C GLY A 235 -17.04 9.05 24.00
N THR A 236 -15.99 8.23 24.13
CA THR A 236 -16.10 6.79 24.29
C THR A 236 -15.27 6.33 25.49
N ASP A 237 -15.93 5.82 26.53
CA ASP A 237 -15.33 5.05 27.63
C ASP A 237 -14.69 3.72 27.15
N ASP A 238 -14.64 3.48 25.85
CA ASP A 238 -14.18 2.23 25.26
C ASP A 238 -12.66 2.22 25.18
N VAL A 239 -12.04 1.35 25.94
CA VAL A 239 -10.59 1.15 26.01
C VAL A 239 -10.03 0.61 24.68
N ASN A 240 -10.89 0.05 23.81
CA ASN A 240 -10.50 -0.45 22.50
C ASN A 240 -10.70 0.62 21.42
N THR A 241 -9.67 0.85 20.63
CA THR A 241 -9.82 1.72 19.45
C THR A 241 -10.78 1.10 18.43
N GLN A 242 -11.46 1.92 17.65
CA GLN A 242 -12.43 1.48 16.63
C GLN A 242 -11.83 0.44 15.66
N TRP A 243 -10.61 0.70 15.19
CA TRP A 243 -9.88 -0.21 14.32
C TRP A 243 -9.60 -1.56 14.99
N ARG A 244 -9.22 -1.58 16.28
CA ARG A 244 -8.95 -2.81 17.01
C ARG A 244 -10.23 -3.63 17.23
N GLN A 245 -11.38 -2.99 17.43
CA GLN A 245 -12.66 -3.68 17.52
C GLN A 245 -12.97 -4.46 16.23
N VAL A 246 -12.71 -3.84 15.07
CA VAL A 246 -12.86 -4.52 13.77
C VAL A 246 -11.95 -5.76 13.68
N LEU A 247 -10.69 -5.63 14.05
CA LEU A 247 -9.76 -6.77 14.02
C LEU A 247 -10.15 -7.87 14.98
N ALA A 248 -10.60 -7.52 16.18
CA ALA A 248 -11.06 -8.48 17.18
C ALA A 248 -12.28 -9.29 16.70
N LEU A 249 -13.24 -8.64 16.03
CA LEU A 249 -14.37 -9.32 15.40
C LEU A 249 -13.96 -10.34 14.34
N MET A 250 -12.84 -10.06 13.65
CA MET A 250 -12.29 -10.94 12.63
C MET A 250 -11.25 -11.91 13.16
N HIS A 251 -11.07 -12.00 14.49
CA HIS A 251 -10.07 -12.85 15.15
C HIS A 251 -8.66 -12.64 14.57
N THR A 252 -8.27 -11.39 14.42
CA THR A 252 -6.94 -10.98 13.95
C THR A 252 -6.21 -10.30 15.09
N ASP A 253 -5.00 -10.76 15.40
CA ASP A 253 -4.18 -10.23 16.48
C ASP A 253 -3.46 -8.94 16.09
N VAL A 254 -3.03 -8.18 17.10
CA VAL A 254 -2.27 -6.93 16.91
C VAL A 254 -0.99 -6.97 17.72
N ILE A 255 0.14 -6.81 17.04
CA ILE A 255 1.45 -6.64 17.64
C ILE A 255 1.85 -5.17 17.56
N TYR A 256 2.25 -4.61 18.69
CA TYR A 256 2.74 -3.23 18.75
C TYR A 256 4.26 -3.18 18.69
N ALA A 257 4.79 -2.32 17.81
CA ALA A 257 6.23 -2.11 17.71
C ALA A 257 6.80 -1.57 19.02
N LEU A 258 7.81 -2.23 19.54
CA LEU A 258 8.50 -1.81 20.78
C LEU A 258 9.38 -0.58 20.58
N SER A 259 9.81 -0.33 19.33
CA SER A 259 10.62 0.83 18.97
C SER A 259 10.41 1.22 17.51
N PRO A 260 10.66 2.49 17.13
CA PRO A 260 10.59 2.92 15.73
C PRO A 260 11.48 2.09 14.79
N GLN A 261 12.67 1.67 15.27
CA GLN A 261 13.63 0.89 14.49
C GLN A 261 13.10 -0.49 14.11
N ALA A 262 12.15 -1.03 14.88
CA ALA A 262 11.55 -2.35 14.61
C ALA A 262 10.68 -2.33 13.31
N LYS A 263 10.30 -1.15 12.80
CA LYS A 263 9.52 -0.98 11.56
C LYS A 263 10.35 -0.79 10.29
N GLY A 264 11.65 -1.00 10.31
CA GLY A 264 12.53 -0.78 9.15
C GLY A 264 12.11 -1.48 7.85
N LYS A 265 11.24 -2.50 7.92
CA LYS A 265 10.72 -3.22 6.74
C LYS A 265 9.67 -2.41 5.97
N ILE A 266 8.80 -1.64 6.64
CA ILE A 266 7.82 -0.77 6.00
C ILE A 266 8.40 0.61 5.67
N GLU A 267 9.39 1.09 6.43
CA GLU A 267 10.05 2.37 6.16
C GLU A 267 10.82 2.38 4.82
N ARG A 268 11.37 1.23 4.39
CA ARG A 268 12.08 1.13 3.11
C ARG A 268 11.18 1.38 1.90
N PRO A 269 10.00 0.73 1.77
CA PRO A 269 9.00 1.08 0.76
C PRO A 269 8.61 2.56 0.80
N TYR A 270 8.40 3.16 1.99
CA TYR A 270 8.06 4.58 2.10
C TYR A 270 9.13 5.48 1.49
N ARG A 271 10.41 5.29 1.83
CA ARG A 271 11.50 6.08 1.22
C ARG A 271 11.56 5.92 -0.29
N TRP A 272 11.29 4.72 -0.77
CA TRP A 272 11.26 4.45 -2.21
C TRP A 272 10.08 5.17 -2.88
N MET A 273 8.89 5.12 -2.27
CA MET A 273 7.69 5.82 -2.74
C MET A 273 7.87 7.34 -2.67
N GLN A 274 8.36 7.87 -1.56
CA GLN A 274 8.61 9.30 -1.37
C GLN A 274 9.49 9.85 -2.49
N ASP A 275 10.64 9.23 -2.77
CA ASP A 275 11.52 9.70 -3.83
C ASP A 275 10.85 9.65 -5.21
N ARG A 276 10.13 8.58 -5.53
CA ARG A 276 9.56 8.39 -6.86
C ARG A 276 8.30 9.22 -7.10
N ILE A 277 7.39 9.24 -6.15
CA ILE A 277 6.14 9.99 -6.28
C ILE A 277 6.44 11.49 -6.34
N VAL A 278 7.26 12.01 -5.42
CA VAL A 278 7.62 13.43 -5.41
C VAL A 278 8.32 13.83 -6.71
N ARG A 279 9.21 12.98 -7.23
CA ARG A 279 9.90 13.23 -8.50
C ARG A 279 8.94 13.21 -9.71
N SER A 280 8.00 12.26 -9.75
CA SER A 280 6.99 12.21 -10.81
C SER A 280 6.08 13.43 -10.77
N CYS A 281 5.61 13.82 -9.57
CA CYS A 281 4.82 15.02 -9.40
C CYS A 281 5.59 16.30 -9.78
N ALA A 282 6.88 16.37 -9.47
CA ALA A 282 7.73 17.49 -9.87
C ALA A 282 7.89 17.60 -11.39
N LEU A 283 8.08 16.48 -12.07
CA LEU A 283 8.25 16.42 -13.53
C LEU A 283 6.97 16.75 -14.31
N GLU A 284 5.82 16.38 -13.76
CA GLU A 284 4.51 16.51 -14.41
C GLU A 284 3.69 17.69 -13.87
N HIS A 285 4.27 18.49 -12.94
CA HIS A 285 3.62 19.64 -12.28
C HIS A 285 2.29 19.29 -11.61
N ILE A 286 2.19 18.10 -11.02
CA ILE A 286 1.00 17.62 -10.34
C ILE A 286 0.84 18.31 -8.98
N SER A 287 -0.37 18.78 -8.66
CA SER A 287 -0.67 19.46 -7.39
C SER A 287 -1.88 18.91 -6.64
N SER A 288 -2.80 18.20 -7.34
CA SER A 288 -4.03 17.69 -6.73
C SER A 288 -3.84 16.30 -6.12
N LEU A 289 -4.53 16.05 -4.99
CA LEU A 289 -4.53 14.73 -4.33
C LEU A 289 -4.94 13.60 -5.27
N GLN A 290 -5.95 13.83 -6.11
CA GLN A 290 -6.47 12.83 -7.03
C GLN A 290 -5.44 12.40 -8.09
N GLU A 291 -4.67 13.35 -8.62
CA GLU A 291 -3.60 13.06 -9.57
C GLU A 291 -2.44 12.33 -8.89
N VAL A 292 -2.06 12.75 -7.66
CA VAL A 292 -1.02 12.06 -6.87
C VAL A 292 -1.43 10.63 -6.52
N ARG A 293 -2.72 10.38 -6.23
CA ARG A 293 -3.26 9.01 -6.09
C ARG A 293 -3.07 8.17 -7.36
N SER A 294 -3.15 8.80 -8.54
CA SER A 294 -2.90 8.09 -9.80
C SER A 294 -1.43 7.71 -9.95
N VAL A 295 -0.51 8.62 -9.63
CA VAL A 295 0.93 8.33 -9.58
C VAL A 295 1.24 7.25 -8.54
N LEU A 296 0.62 7.31 -7.36
CA LEU A 296 0.75 6.28 -6.32
C LEU A 296 0.37 4.89 -6.86
N ARG A 297 -0.80 4.76 -7.54
CA ARG A 297 -1.24 3.49 -8.12
C ARG A 297 -0.22 2.91 -9.12
N GLU A 298 0.34 3.76 -9.99
CA GLU A 298 1.38 3.33 -10.92
C GLU A 298 2.64 2.85 -10.21
N GLU A 299 3.09 3.56 -9.18
CA GLU A 299 4.29 3.19 -8.44
C GLU A 299 4.08 1.95 -7.55
N ILE A 300 2.89 1.75 -6.98
CA ILE A 300 2.53 0.50 -6.29
C ILE A 300 2.51 -0.68 -7.26
N HIS A 301 1.90 -0.51 -8.46
CA HIS A 301 1.94 -1.54 -9.49
C HIS A 301 3.38 -1.88 -9.86
N ARG A 302 4.21 -0.89 -10.10
CA ARG A 302 5.64 -1.09 -10.37
C ARG A 302 6.36 -1.83 -9.25
N TYR A 303 6.16 -1.41 -8.00
CA TYR A 303 6.79 -2.02 -6.84
C TYR A 303 6.39 -3.50 -6.71
N ASN A 304 5.11 -3.79 -6.85
CA ASN A 304 4.58 -5.14 -6.66
C ASN A 304 4.93 -6.09 -7.80
N TYR A 305 4.88 -5.63 -9.07
CA TYR A 305 4.89 -6.52 -10.24
C TYR A 305 6.11 -6.37 -11.13
N LEU A 306 6.82 -5.23 -11.11
CA LEU A 306 7.86 -4.94 -12.09
C LEU A 306 9.27 -4.83 -11.47
N GLN A 307 9.39 -4.87 -10.15
CA GLN A 307 10.66 -4.65 -9.47
C GLN A 307 11.05 -5.84 -8.59
N VAL A 308 12.30 -6.29 -8.72
CA VAL A 308 12.91 -7.25 -7.81
C VAL A 308 13.20 -6.56 -6.48
N HIS A 309 12.64 -7.08 -5.40
CA HIS A 309 12.86 -6.54 -4.06
C HIS A 309 14.28 -6.90 -3.56
N SER A 310 15.02 -5.90 -3.06
CA SER A 310 16.44 -6.04 -2.73
C SER A 310 16.76 -7.07 -1.65
N THR A 311 15.84 -7.33 -0.72
CA THR A 311 16.05 -8.28 0.39
C THR A 311 15.62 -9.69 0.01
N THR A 312 14.47 -9.85 -0.64
CA THR A 312 13.94 -11.17 -1.00
C THR A 312 14.50 -11.69 -2.32
N GLN A 313 15.10 -10.83 -3.13
CA GLN A 313 15.60 -11.13 -4.48
C GLN A 313 14.52 -11.65 -5.43
N GLU A 314 13.26 -11.40 -5.10
CA GLU A 314 12.07 -11.80 -5.86
C GLU A 314 11.16 -10.60 -6.11
N ILE A 315 10.31 -10.69 -7.11
CA ILE A 315 9.22 -9.73 -7.32
C ILE A 315 8.13 -10.00 -6.28
N PRO A 316 7.67 -9.00 -5.51
CA PRO A 316 6.73 -9.21 -4.41
C PRO A 316 5.48 -10.01 -4.78
N ALA A 317 4.82 -9.68 -5.89
CA ALA A 317 3.64 -10.40 -6.34
C ALA A 317 3.94 -11.87 -6.72
N ILE A 318 5.09 -12.13 -7.34
CA ILE A 318 5.50 -13.50 -7.67
C ILE A 318 5.71 -14.31 -6.40
N ARG A 319 6.42 -13.74 -5.43
CA ARG A 319 6.65 -14.39 -4.14
C ARG A 319 5.35 -14.66 -3.38
N PHE A 320 4.38 -13.73 -3.46
CA PHE A 320 3.06 -13.87 -2.88
C PHE A 320 2.29 -15.04 -3.49
N GLU A 321 2.21 -15.10 -4.82
CA GLU A 321 1.49 -16.17 -5.53
C GLU A 321 2.18 -17.54 -5.38
N LYS A 322 3.51 -17.57 -5.39
CA LYS A 322 4.29 -18.78 -5.12
C LYS A 322 3.99 -19.35 -3.73
N ALA A 323 3.90 -18.47 -2.72
CA ALA A 323 3.54 -18.90 -1.38
C ALA A 323 2.15 -19.56 -1.31
N LYS A 324 1.16 -19.03 -2.04
CA LYS A 324 -0.17 -19.67 -2.14
C LYS A 324 -0.09 -21.04 -2.77
N GLN A 325 0.65 -21.18 -3.86
CA GLN A 325 0.83 -22.46 -4.58
C GLN A 325 1.55 -23.51 -3.72
N GLU A 326 2.47 -23.09 -2.87
CA GLU A 326 3.23 -23.94 -1.96
C GLU A 326 2.50 -24.21 -0.62
N ASN A 327 1.23 -23.82 -0.49
CA ASN A 327 0.46 -23.88 0.77
C ASN A 327 1.14 -23.11 1.95
N LYS A 328 1.89 -22.08 1.63
CA LYS A 328 2.51 -21.14 2.59
C LYS A 328 1.68 -19.86 2.73
N SER A 329 0.36 -19.98 2.72
CA SER A 329 -0.57 -18.88 2.97
C SER A 329 -1.42 -19.22 4.18
N VAL A 330 -1.45 -18.30 5.14
CA VAL A 330 -2.30 -18.41 6.34
C VAL A 330 -3.46 -17.44 6.32
N PHE A 331 -3.69 -16.76 5.19
CA PHE A 331 -4.91 -16.00 5.01
C PHE A 331 -6.13 -16.91 5.13
N ARG A 332 -7.06 -16.54 6.00
CA ARG A 332 -8.36 -17.22 6.14
C ARG A 332 -9.36 -16.58 5.15
N PRO A 333 -10.27 -17.36 4.53
CA PRO A 333 -11.32 -16.79 3.69
C PRO A 333 -12.16 -15.77 4.47
N PHE A 334 -12.50 -14.65 3.81
CA PHE A 334 -13.39 -13.67 4.40
C PHE A 334 -14.82 -14.22 4.43
N THR A 335 -15.35 -14.38 5.61
CA THR A 335 -16.75 -14.80 5.84
C THR A 335 -17.38 -13.87 6.85
N LEU A 336 -18.68 -13.59 6.69
CA LEU A 336 -19.43 -12.79 7.66
C LEU A 336 -19.61 -13.59 8.96
N PRO A 337 -19.28 -13.04 10.12
CA PRO A 337 -19.60 -13.65 11.41
C PRO A 337 -21.13 -13.81 11.56
N GLN A 338 -21.53 -14.80 12.35
CA GLN A 338 -22.93 -15.08 12.60
C GLN A 338 -23.64 -13.84 13.21
N GLY A 339 -24.79 -13.49 12.65
CA GLY A 339 -25.61 -12.37 13.09
C GLY A 339 -25.40 -11.07 12.31
N PHE A 340 -24.36 -10.97 11.46
CA PHE A 340 -24.16 -9.83 10.57
C PHE A 340 -24.75 -10.07 9.18
N GLU A 341 -25.37 -9.03 8.61
CA GLU A 341 -26.02 -9.10 7.29
C GLU A 341 -25.08 -8.65 6.16
N SER A 342 -24.08 -7.84 6.48
CA SER A 342 -23.12 -7.34 5.50
C SER A 342 -21.75 -7.01 6.12
N SER A 343 -20.73 -6.85 5.28
CA SER A 343 -19.42 -6.38 5.71
C SER A 343 -19.43 -4.99 6.35
N LYS A 344 -20.44 -4.17 6.07
CA LYS A 344 -20.67 -2.87 6.70
C LYS A 344 -20.92 -2.97 8.22
N ASP A 345 -21.38 -4.11 8.69
CA ASP A 345 -21.60 -4.35 10.12
C ASP A 345 -20.31 -4.65 10.88
N ILE A 346 -19.27 -5.02 10.14
CA ILE A 346 -17.92 -5.26 10.65
C ILE A 346 -17.09 -3.99 10.53
N PHE A 347 -16.97 -3.49 9.30
CA PHE A 347 -16.15 -2.33 8.95
C PHE A 347 -16.97 -1.05 9.10
N CYS A 348 -17.09 -0.57 10.33
CA CYS A 348 -17.82 0.61 10.71
C CYS A 348 -17.20 1.25 11.95
N ILE A 349 -17.56 2.49 12.21
CA ILE A 349 -17.28 3.15 13.48
C ILE A 349 -18.43 2.88 14.42
N ARG A 350 -18.15 2.45 15.65
CA ARG A 350 -19.16 2.06 16.65
C ARG A 350 -19.29 3.12 17.73
N HIS A 351 -20.54 3.42 18.09
CA HIS A 351 -20.86 4.27 19.21
C HIS A 351 -22.02 3.68 20.03
N SER A 352 -21.86 3.65 21.33
CA SER A 352 -22.96 3.30 22.23
C SER A 352 -23.85 4.52 22.50
N ARG A 353 -25.15 4.32 22.52
CA ARG A 353 -26.16 5.30 22.93
C ARG A 353 -27.15 4.62 23.84
N VAL A 354 -27.81 5.43 24.69
CA VAL A 354 -28.92 4.99 25.52
C VAL A 354 -30.19 5.69 25.04
N ALA A 355 -31.24 4.94 24.78
CA ALA A 355 -32.53 5.49 24.41
C ALA A 355 -33.14 6.23 25.58
N ASP A 356 -33.88 7.27 25.30
CA ASP A 356 -34.67 7.97 26.33
C ASP A 356 -35.96 7.18 26.74
N GLY A 357 -36.74 7.74 27.63
CA GLY A 357 -38.02 7.13 28.06
C GLY A 357 -39.05 6.99 26.94
N TYR A 358 -38.85 7.67 25.80
CA TYR A 358 -39.69 7.64 24.62
C TYR A 358 -39.09 6.81 23.48
N ARG A 359 -38.04 6.03 23.74
CA ARG A 359 -37.29 5.23 22.74
C ARG A 359 -36.65 6.08 21.67
N LYS A 360 -36.19 7.29 22.00
CA LYS A 360 -35.44 8.14 21.11
C LYS A 360 -33.94 8.08 21.44
N ILE A 361 -33.10 8.10 20.41
CA ILE A 361 -31.65 8.27 20.52
C ILE A 361 -31.24 9.63 19.97
N SER A 362 -30.28 10.25 20.59
CA SER A 362 -29.71 11.53 20.08
C SER A 362 -28.45 11.29 19.29
N ILE A 363 -28.39 11.81 18.06
CA ILE A 363 -27.23 11.80 17.18
C ILE A 363 -27.07 13.19 16.62
N ALA A 364 -25.88 13.78 16.77
CA ALA A 364 -25.58 15.12 16.27
C ALA A 364 -26.60 16.21 16.72
N GLY A 365 -27.17 16.07 17.91
CA GLY A 365 -28.16 17.01 18.45
C GLY A 365 -29.61 16.78 17.97
N GLN A 366 -29.80 15.82 17.06
CA GLN A 366 -31.15 15.42 16.59
C GLN A 366 -31.64 14.17 17.30
N ALA A 367 -32.94 14.10 17.60
CA ALA A 367 -33.58 12.95 18.27
C ALA A 367 -34.30 12.07 17.25
N PHE A 368 -33.94 10.78 17.20
CA PHE A 368 -34.50 9.79 16.28
C PHE A 368 -35.34 8.77 17.08
N GLN A 369 -36.60 8.58 16.69
CA GLN A 369 -37.46 7.55 17.22
C GLN A 369 -37.03 6.18 16.69
N ILE A 370 -36.74 5.24 17.58
CA ILE A 370 -36.30 3.89 17.19
C ILE A 370 -37.38 2.89 17.59
N SER A 371 -37.86 2.12 16.63
CA SER A 371 -38.75 0.99 16.87
C SER A 371 -37.96 -0.27 17.26
N GLY A 372 -38.56 -1.15 18.05
CA GLY A 372 -37.93 -2.44 18.38
C GLY A 372 -36.89 -2.40 19.50
N ILE A 373 -36.87 -1.32 20.29
CA ILE A 373 -36.05 -1.18 21.50
C ILE A 373 -36.92 -0.84 22.71
N GLU A 374 -36.40 -1.12 23.90
CA GLU A 374 -37.06 -0.73 25.14
C GLU A 374 -36.67 0.69 25.61
N PRO A 375 -37.51 1.37 26.42
CA PRO A 375 -37.13 2.62 27.06
C PRO A 375 -35.84 2.46 27.89
N ARG A 376 -34.90 3.41 27.76
CA ARG A 376 -33.60 3.43 28.45
C ARG A 376 -32.68 2.26 28.08
N GLU A 377 -32.95 1.58 26.99
CA GLU A 377 -32.06 0.53 26.46
C GLU A 377 -30.79 1.11 25.86
N ALA A 378 -29.68 0.41 26.09
CA ALA A 378 -28.42 0.69 25.44
C ALA A 378 -28.40 0.08 24.02
N VAL A 379 -28.10 0.88 23.01
CA VAL A 379 -27.99 0.48 21.61
C VAL A 379 -26.61 0.79 21.09
N GLU A 380 -26.16 0.01 20.11
CA GLU A 380 -24.93 0.27 19.37
C GLU A 380 -25.27 0.89 18.02
N LEU A 381 -24.56 1.95 17.65
CA LEU A 381 -24.65 2.59 16.36
C LEU A 381 -23.44 2.19 15.52
N HIS A 382 -23.69 1.64 14.34
CA HIS A 382 -22.68 1.44 13.32
C HIS A 382 -22.76 2.59 12.33
N LEU A 383 -21.69 3.38 12.24
CA LEU A 383 -21.55 4.52 11.34
C LEU A 383 -20.67 4.13 10.16
N ILE A 384 -21.22 4.21 8.97
CA ILE A 384 -20.56 3.84 7.73
C ILE A 384 -20.53 5.06 6.80
N PRO A 385 -19.45 5.82 6.74
CA PRO A 385 -19.31 6.94 5.83
C PRO A 385 -19.27 6.51 4.37
N ASP A 386 -19.97 7.26 3.54
CA ASP A 386 -19.90 7.21 2.07
C ASP A 386 -19.55 8.61 1.56
N GLU A 387 -18.27 8.85 1.34
CA GLU A 387 -17.75 10.14 0.89
C GLU A 387 -18.28 10.52 -0.50
N ALA A 388 -18.48 9.53 -1.37
CA ALA A 388 -18.97 9.77 -2.73
C ALA A 388 -20.40 10.30 -2.74
N MET A 389 -21.24 9.85 -1.80
CA MET A 389 -22.61 10.29 -1.63
C MET A 389 -22.74 11.42 -0.60
N ASN A 390 -21.67 11.81 0.07
CA ASN A 390 -21.68 12.75 1.22
C ASN A 390 -22.67 12.37 2.30
N LEU A 391 -22.80 11.07 2.58
CA LEU A 391 -23.74 10.50 3.55
C LEU A 391 -23.03 9.57 4.52
N VAL A 392 -23.60 9.43 5.73
CA VAL A 392 -23.26 8.38 6.68
C VAL A 392 -24.47 7.47 6.84
N GLU A 393 -24.32 6.21 6.48
CA GLU A 393 -25.32 5.17 6.80
C GLU A 393 -25.18 4.84 8.28
N ILE A 394 -26.27 4.97 9.02
CA ILE A 394 -26.34 4.68 10.45
C ILE A 394 -27.22 3.45 10.63
N ARG A 395 -26.66 2.41 11.22
CA ARG A 395 -27.36 1.19 11.61
C ARG A 395 -27.46 1.12 13.11
N VAL A 396 -28.67 0.99 13.62
CA VAL A 396 -28.94 0.85 15.05
C VAL A 396 -29.08 -0.62 15.40
N TRP A 397 -28.25 -1.07 16.32
CA TRP A 397 -28.21 -2.46 16.78
C TRP A 397 -28.65 -2.58 18.21
N ALA A 398 -29.59 -3.51 18.46
CA ALA A 398 -30.06 -3.92 19.79
C ALA A 398 -30.23 -5.44 19.79
N HIS A 399 -30.00 -6.10 20.93
CA HIS A 399 -30.13 -7.57 21.08
C HIS A 399 -29.37 -8.37 19.99
N LYS A 400 -28.21 -7.88 19.54
CA LYS A 400 -27.40 -8.48 18.44
C LYS A 400 -28.11 -8.53 17.07
N LYS A 401 -29.07 -7.64 16.85
CA LYS A 401 -29.80 -7.50 15.57
C LYS A 401 -29.86 -6.04 15.15
N MET A 402 -29.86 -5.80 13.87
CA MET A 402 -30.11 -4.47 13.31
C MET A 402 -31.63 -4.18 13.45
N VAL A 403 -32.00 -3.17 14.23
CA VAL A 403 -33.40 -2.80 14.48
C VAL A 403 -33.82 -1.59 13.64
N HIS A 404 -32.89 -0.74 13.23
CA HIS A 404 -33.21 0.45 12.44
C HIS A 404 -32.02 0.86 11.55
N ARG A 405 -32.31 1.53 10.43
CA ARG A 405 -31.30 2.07 9.50
C ARG A 405 -31.79 3.38 8.90
N PHE A 406 -30.91 4.37 8.82
CA PHE A 406 -31.16 5.65 8.15
C PHE A 406 -29.83 6.30 7.71
N ASN A 407 -29.92 7.36 6.92
CA ASN A 407 -28.76 8.10 6.43
C ASN A 407 -28.81 9.53 6.95
N LEU A 408 -27.64 10.09 7.26
CA LEU A 408 -27.46 11.51 7.56
C LEU A 408 -26.32 12.09 6.71
N PRO A 409 -26.35 13.41 6.40
CA PRO A 409 -25.21 14.07 5.78
C PRO A 409 -23.92 13.95 6.62
N ILE A 410 -22.78 13.73 5.99
CA ILE A 410 -21.47 13.69 6.69
C ILE A 410 -21.27 14.97 7.50
N THR A 411 -21.59 16.14 6.94
CA THR A 411 -21.44 17.44 7.59
C THR A 411 -22.18 17.61 8.90
N GLU A 412 -23.25 16.84 9.14
CA GLU A 412 -23.98 16.83 10.42
C GLU A 412 -23.28 15.96 11.46
N ILE A 413 -22.66 14.87 11.02
CA ILE A 413 -22.01 13.87 11.90
C ILE A 413 -20.57 14.26 12.22
N ASP A 414 -19.86 14.91 11.31
CA ASP A 414 -18.43 15.24 11.43
C ASP A 414 -18.10 16.14 12.64
N LYS A 415 -19.09 16.83 13.17
CA LYS A 415 -18.98 17.58 14.44
C LYS A 415 -18.86 16.68 15.68
N VAL A 416 -19.22 15.40 15.54
CA VAL A 416 -19.28 14.43 16.64
C VAL A 416 -18.28 13.30 16.43
N VAL A 417 -18.03 12.91 15.18
CA VAL A 417 -17.15 11.83 14.78
C VAL A 417 -16.34 12.30 13.57
N HIS A 418 -15.02 12.31 13.67
CA HIS A 418 -14.15 12.59 12.53
C HIS A 418 -13.92 11.30 11.73
N PHE A 419 -14.28 11.36 10.48
CA PHE A 419 -14.11 10.26 9.52
C PHE A 419 -12.80 10.35 8.75
#